data_83c3364c23e619d0a00e55b5c515e9d0
#
_entry.id   83c3364c23e619d0a00e55b5c515e9d0
#
_cell.length_a   1.000
_cell.length_b   1.000
_cell.length_c   1.000
_cell.angle_alpha   90.00
_cell.angle_beta   90.00
_cell.angle_gamma   90.00
#
_symmetry.space_group_name_H-M   'P 1'
#
loop_
_entity.id
_entity.type
_entity.pdbx_description
1 polymer ?
#
loop_
_entity_poly.entity_id
_entity_poly.type
_entity_poly.pdbx_seq_one_letter_code
_entity_poly.pdbx_strand_id
1 'polypeptide(L)'
;MVTQKRTHYEIFWEILTFCKTPKSFTSIINRCNLNSKIGQRNLEFLKKRKFLLQVEEEGAVLFQSTEQAKQYTVLFSKTYRELFDNSPEFRL
;
A
#
# COMPACT_ATOMS: atom_id res chain seq x y z
N MET A 1 23.40 -7.28 -6.63
CA MET A 1 22.10 -6.67 -6.50
C MET A 1 21.40 -7.18 -5.25
N VAL A 2 20.81 -6.30 -4.56
CA VAL A 2 20.14 -6.65 -3.33
C VAL A 2 18.68 -6.87 -3.57
N THR A 3 18.20 -8.01 -3.14
CA THR A 3 16.78 -8.26 -3.19
C THR A 3 16.16 -7.59 -2.00
N GLN A 4 15.24 -6.72 -2.29
CA GLN A 4 14.59 -5.98 -1.24
C GLN A 4 13.40 -6.76 -0.74
N LYS A 5 13.49 -7.18 0.49
CA LYS A 5 12.33 -7.79 1.12
C LYS A 5 11.62 -6.70 1.88
N ARG A 6 10.50 -6.30 1.32
CA ARG A 6 9.71 -5.28 1.99
C ARG A 6 8.96 -5.91 3.14
N THR A 7 8.83 -5.16 4.22
CA THR A 7 7.98 -5.59 5.32
C THR A 7 6.53 -5.48 4.91
N HIS A 8 5.66 -6.15 5.65
CA HIS A 8 4.23 -6.03 5.41
C HIS A 8 3.80 -4.57 5.55
N TYR A 9 4.43 -3.84 6.45
CA TYR A 9 4.05 -2.44 6.67
C TYR A 9 4.39 -1.59 5.47
N GLU A 10 5.53 -1.87 4.84
CA GLU A 10 5.90 -1.13 3.63
C GLU A 10 4.94 -1.46 2.48
N ILE A 11 4.56 -2.71 2.36
CA ILE A 11 3.62 -3.11 1.32
C ILE A 11 2.25 -2.45 1.55
N PHE A 12 1.78 -2.46 2.80
CA PHE A 12 0.52 -1.80 3.13
C PHE A 12 0.57 -0.33 2.77
N TRP A 13 1.67 0.34 3.11
CA TRP A 13 1.81 1.76 2.82
C TRP A 13 1.79 2.02 1.32
N GLU A 14 2.47 1.18 0.55
CA GLU A 14 2.49 1.35 -0.89
C GLU A 14 1.10 1.17 -1.49
N ILE A 15 0.40 0.15 -1.06
CA ILE A 15 -0.95 -0.10 -1.55
C ILE A 15 -1.87 1.07 -1.20
N LEU A 16 -1.85 1.48 0.05
CA LEU A 16 -2.78 2.50 0.51
C LEU A 16 -2.46 3.86 -0.09
N THR A 17 -1.18 4.15 -0.31
CA THR A 17 -0.80 5.41 -0.95
C THR A 17 -1.23 5.42 -2.41
N PHE A 18 -1.03 4.31 -3.10
CA PHE A 18 -1.42 4.21 -4.50
C PHE A 18 -2.94 4.30 -4.66
N CYS A 19 -3.67 3.80 -3.67
CA CYS A 19 -5.12 3.72 -3.74
C CYS A 19 -5.83 4.95 -3.20
N LYS A 20 -5.12 6.07 -3.09
CA LYS A 20 -5.79 7.32 -2.71
C LYS A 20 -6.92 7.63 -3.67
N THR A 21 -6.77 7.27 -4.93
CA THR A 21 -7.86 7.25 -5.88
C THR A 21 -8.13 5.79 -6.23
N PRO A 22 -9.34 5.48 -6.68
CA PRO A 22 -9.68 4.07 -6.92
C PRO A 22 -8.77 3.41 -7.94
N LYS A 23 -8.35 2.20 -7.66
CA LYS A 23 -7.47 1.44 -8.52
C LYS A 23 -7.94 0.01 -8.64
N SER A 24 -7.69 -0.60 -9.80
CA SER A 24 -8.05 -2.00 -10.00
C SER A 24 -7.01 -2.91 -9.35
N PHE A 25 -7.40 -4.16 -9.14
CA PHE A 25 -6.49 -5.15 -8.57
C PHE A 25 -5.23 -5.28 -9.41
N THR A 26 -5.38 -5.38 -10.71
CA THR A 26 -4.24 -5.54 -11.61
C THR A 26 -3.28 -4.35 -11.50
N SER A 27 -3.83 -3.15 -11.46
CA SER A 27 -2.99 -1.95 -11.32
C SER A 27 -2.23 -1.98 -10.00
N ILE A 28 -2.89 -2.42 -8.95
CA ILE A 28 -2.26 -2.44 -7.63
C ILE A 28 -1.09 -3.41 -7.59
N ILE A 29 -1.29 -4.64 -8.06
CA ILE A 29 -0.23 -5.62 -7.98
C ILE A 29 0.94 -5.26 -8.91
N ASN A 30 0.64 -4.65 -10.05
CA ASN A 30 1.71 -4.20 -10.94
C ASN A 30 2.49 -3.05 -10.34
N ARG A 31 1.78 -2.07 -9.82
CA ARG A 31 2.44 -0.89 -9.25
C ARG A 31 3.26 -1.24 -8.02
N CYS A 32 2.75 -2.14 -7.19
CA CYS A 32 3.41 -2.51 -5.95
C CYS A 32 4.31 -3.73 -6.10
N ASN A 33 4.41 -4.25 -7.31
CA ASN A 33 5.29 -5.37 -7.62
C ASN A 33 4.99 -6.58 -6.75
N LEU A 34 3.73 -7.00 -6.76
CA LEU A 34 3.28 -8.15 -5.99
C LEU A 34 2.78 -9.22 -6.94
N ASN A 35 2.91 -10.49 -6.54
CA ASN A 35 2.22 -11.51 -7.30
C ASN A 35 0.76 -11.53 -6.88
N SER A 36 -0.07 -12.19 -7.68
CA SER A 36 -1.51 -12.15 -7.48
C SER A 36 -1.93 -12.68 -6.12
N LYS A 37 -1.28 -13.75 -5.69
CA LYS A 37 -1.67 -14.40 -4.44
C LYS A 37 -1.39 -13.50 -3.24
N ILE A 38 -0.21 -12.94 -3.21
CA ILE A 38 0.19 -12.05 -2.13
C ILE A 38 -0.63 -10.77 -2.19
N GLY A 39 -0.85 -10.26 -3.41
CA GLY A 39 -1.66 -9.07 -3.56
C GLY A 39 -3.06 -9.26 -3.04
N GLN A 40 -3.68 -10.38 -3.41
CA GLN A 40 -5.05 -10.64 -2.95
C GLN A 40 -5.12 -10.77 -1.44
N ARG A 41 -4.15 -11.45 -0.87
CA ARG A 41 -4.12 -11.62 0.58
C ARG A 41 -4.00 -10.29 1.32
N ASN A 42 -3.15 -9.42 0.80
CA ASN A 42 -2.97 -8.11 1.41
C ASN A 42 -4.22 -7.24 1.27
N LEU A 43 -4.85 -7.29 0.10
CA LEU A 43 -6.07 -6.51 -0.09
C LEU A 43 -7.19 -6.99 0.82
N GLU A 44 -7.31 -8.31 0.96
CA GLU A 44 -8.32 -8.87 1.85
C GLU A 44 -8.10 -8.42 3.28
N PHE A 45 -6.85 -8.45 3.71
CA PHE A 45 -6.51 -8.03 5.06
C PHE A 45 -6.86 -6.55 5.27
N LEU A 46 -6.49 -5.72 4.33
CA LEU A 46 -6.74 -4.28 4.47
C LEU A 46 -8.22 -3.96 4.41
N LYS A 47 -8.98 -4.70 3.61
CA LYS A 47 -10.43 -4.54 3.60
C LYS A 47 -11.03 -4.91 4.94
N LYS A 48 -10.58 -6.01 5.51
CA LYS A 48 -11.08 -6.45 6.80
C LYS A 48 -10.82 -5.41 7.88
N ARG A 49 -9.68 -4.76 7.80
CA ARG A 49 -9.33 -3.73 8.77
C ARG A 49 -9.93 -2.38 8.44
N LYS A 50 -10.69 -2.32 7.35
CA LYS A 50 -11.37 -1.10 6.92
C LYS A 50 -10.41 0.00 6.51
N PHE A 51 -9.25 -0.39 6.02
CA PHE A 51 -8.30 0.53 5.44
C PHE A 51 -8.53 0.68 3.94
N LEU A 52 -9.20 -0.29 3.33
CA LEU A 52 -9.55 -0.26 1.92
C LEU A 52 -11.04 -0.46 1.76
N LEU A 53 -11.61 0.24 0.81
CA LEU A 53 -12.99 0.04 0.37
C LEU A 53 -12.98 -0.54 -1.02
N GLN A 54 -13.95 -1.38 -1.29
CA GLN A 54 -14.18 -1.85 -2.64
C GLN A 54 -15.30 -1.01 -3.24
N VAL A 55 -15.04 -0.42 -4.38
CA VAL A 55 -16.03 0.41 -5.06
C VAL A 55 -16.22 -0.12 -6.46
N GLU A 56 -17.37 0.17 -7.04
CA GLU A 56 -17.67 -0.23 -8.41
C GLU A 56 -17.89 1.00 -9.25
N GLU A 57 -17.20 1.05 -10.37
CA GLU A 57 -17.38 2.13 -11.33
C GLU A 57 -17.51 1.52 -12.70
N GLU A 58 -18.65 1.76 -13.33
CA GLU A 58 -18.88 1.30 -14.70
C GLU A 58 -18.59 -0.19 -14.85
N GLY A 59 -19.04 -0.97 -13.88
CA GLY A 59 -18.87 -2.41 -13.93
C GLY A 59 -17.53 -2.93 -13.48
N ALA A 60 -16.60 -2.07 -13.19
CA ALA A 60 -15.26 -2.47 -12.73
C ALA A 60 -15.17 -2.40 -11.23
N VAL A 61 -14.48 -3.38 -10.66
CA VAL A 61 -14.23 -3.42 -9.21
C VAL A 61 -12.93 -2.71 -8.92
N LEU A 62 -13.00 -1.70 -8.09
CA LEU A 62 -11.83 -0.90 -7.75
C LEU A 62 -11.69 -0.84 -6.24
N PHE A 63 -10.49 -0.46 -5.81
CA PHE A 63 -10.17 -0.35 -4.39
C PHE A 63 -9.67 1.03 -4.07
N GLN A 64 -10.10 1.56 -2.93
CA GLN A 64 -9.74 2.92 -2.54
C GLN A 64 -9.46 2.97 -1.06
N SER A 65 -8.41 3.73 -0.68
CA SER A 65 -8.06 3.92 0.71
C SER A 65 -9.13 4.69 1.46
N THR A 66 -9.31 4.36 2.72
CA THR A 66 -10.28 5.02 3.56
C THR A 66 -9.63 6.16 4.34
N GLU A 67 -10.48 6.95 4.98
CA GLU A 67 -10.01 8.00 5.87
C GLU A 67 -9.18 7.40 7.00
N GLN A 68 -9.59 6.23 7.47
CA GLN A 68 -8.87 5.55 8.54
C GLN A 68 -7.44 5.22 8.13
N ALA A 69 -7.26 4.84 6.87
CA ALA A 69 -5.93 4.49 6.37
C ALA A 69 -5.03 5.71 6.24
N LYS A 70 -5.63 6.88 6.11
CA LYS A 70 -4.85 8.10 5.91
C LYS A 70 -3.89 8.36 7.05
N GLN A 71 -4.34 8.12 8.28
CA GLN A 71 -3.48 8.33 9.43
C GLN A 71 -2.25 7.45 9.36
N TYR A 72 -2.45 6.19 8.98
CA TYR A 72 -1.34 5.27 8.86
C TYR A 72 -0.36 5.72 7.78
N THR A 73 -0.86 6.11 6.61
CA THR A 73 0.04 6.47 5.53
C THR A 73 0.83 7.73 5.84
N VAL A 74 0.20 8.70 6.49
CA VAL A 74 0.88 9.92 6.86
C VAL A 74 1.95 9.65 7.91
N LEU A 75 1.60 8.87 8.92
CA LEU A 75 2.53 8.57 9.99
C LEU A 75 3.70 7.74 9.49
N PHE A 76 3.44 6.76 8.66
CA PHE A 76 4.49 5.92 8.12
C PHE A 76 5.45 6.75 7.26
N SER A 77 4.90 7.61 6.42
CA SER A 77 5.73 8.44 5.57
C SER A 77 6.64 9.34 6.40
N LYS A 78 6.10 9.92 7.44
CA LYS A 78 6.89 10.81 8.28
C LYS A 78 7.98 10.04 9.00
N THR A 79 7.63 8.90 9.56
CA THR A 79 8.60 8.09 10.31
C THR A 79 9.69 7.57 9.40
N TYR A 80 9.31 7.10 8.23
CA TYR A 80 10.29 6.60 7.26
C TYR A 80 11.26 7.69 6.87
N ARG A 81 10.74 8.88 6.64
CA ARG A 81 11.59 10.01 6.24
C ARG A 81 12.58 10.37 7.33
N GLU A 82 12.10 10.39 8.57
CA GLU A 82 12.98 10.73 9.68
C GLU A 82 14.06 9.70 9.89
N LEU A 83 13.73 8.43 9.70
CA LEU A 83 14.70 7.36 9.96
C LEU A 83 15.72 7.23 8.84
N PHE A 84 15.33 7.46 7.60
CA PHE A 84 16.19 7.12 6.49
C PHE A 84 16.67 8.32 5.69
N ASP A 85 15.85 9.34 5.57
CA ASP A 85 16.27 10.50 4.78
C ASP A 85 17.25 11.37 5.52
N ASN A 86 17.13 11.42 6.84
CA ASN A 86 18.01 12.23 7.67
C ASN A 86 19.21 11.47 8.21
N SER A 87 19.31 10.20 7.88
CA SER A 87 20.40 9.36 8.33
C SER A 87 20.89 8.50 7.17
N PRO A 88 21.67 9.10 6.28
CA PRO A 88 22.07 8.42 5.06
C PRO A 88 22.76 7.08 5.27
N GLU A 89 23.43 6.91 6.37
CA GLU A 89 24.12 5.66 6.63
C GLU A 89 23.18 4.47 6.79
N PHE A 90 21.90 4.73 7.00
CA PHE A 90 20.92 3.67 7.13
C PHE A 90 20.11 3.44 5.85
N ARG A 91 20.41 4.16 4.81
CA ARG A 91 19.69 3.98 3.55
C ARG A 91 20.21 2.75 2.85
N LEU A 92 19.30 1.99 2.32
CA LEU A 92 19.65 0.72 1.66
C LEU A 92 19.57 0.82 0.16
#